data_dcdb672a535ce8701290ebb3d941a544
#
_entry.id   dcdb672a535ce8701290ebb3d941a544
#
_cell.length_a   1.000
_cell.length_b   1.000
_cell.length_c   1.000
_cell.angle_alpha   90.00
_cell.angle_beta   90.00
_cell.angle_gamma   90.00
#
_symmetry.space_group_name_H-M   'P 1'
#
loop_
_entity.id
_entity.type
_entity.pdbx_description
1 polymer ?
#
loop_
_entity_poly.entity_id
_entity_poly.type
_entity_poly.pdbx_seq_one_letter_code
_entity_poly.pdbx_strand_id
1 'polypeptide(L)'
;MKRERRSLSEAITRIATLAMLSALGFVLMAFAQFPYPFAPWLKIEISELVTILAYALYGFPGGLTVALIKTLLNLAVHGPVGLGIGDLTAFFTSCMFLLGLFITSHLLKWFKKGLGFRVLAYALITILVTITLTLLNAIVITPSYLTVFGPNPHFSTCFEPGVIQNVAAYLTGNKDIEVNGWSYIGIICSIYAPFNLMKAGACCLLYELLFNRLIFIFMRRSPFFQKWFVGNIFTKKVEEEASTQENSESEAQKN
;
A
#
# COMPACT_ATOMS: atom_id res chain seq x y z
N MET A 1 30.90 -25.41 -4.19
CA MET A 1 29.73 -26.00 -4.89
C MET A 1 28.45 -26.07 -4.06
N LYS A 2 28.42 -26.65 -2.85
CA LYS A 2 27.17 -26.74 -2.04
C LYS A 2 26.60 -25.36 -1.60
N ARG A 3 27.48 -24.39 -1.33
CA ARG A 3 27.13 -23.03 -0.91
C ARG A 3 26.59 -22.18 -2.07
N GLU A 4 27.15 -22.29 -3.28
CA GLU A 4 26.68 -21.61 -4.50
C GLU A 4 25.32 -22.13 -4.97
N ARG A 5 25.11 -23.44 -4.99
CA ARG A 5 23.79 -24.03 -5.35
C ARG A 5 22.69 -23.58 -4.39
N ARG A 6 23.01 -23.40 -3.10
CA ARG A 6 22.06 -22.96 -2.09
C ARG A 6 21.69 -21.47 -2.27
N SER A 7 22.66 -20.61 -2.62
CA SER A 7 22.41 -19.20 -2.93
C SER A 7 21.59 -19.02 -4.21
N LEU A 8 21.85 -19.83 -5.24
CA LEU A 8 21.10 -19.79 -6.50
C LEU A 8 19.63 -20.23 -6.31
N SER A 9 19.39 -21.33 -5.60
CA SER A 9 18.03 -21.77 -5.26
C SER A 9 17.27 -20.70 -4.47
N GLU A 10 17.96 -20.05 -3.57
CA GLU A 10 17.41 -18.96 -2.77
C GLU A 10 17.02 -17.75 -3.64
N ALA A 11 17.87 -17.34 -4.55
CA ALA A 11 17.59 -16.25 -5.48
C ALA A 11 16.40 -16.57 -6.40
N ILE A 12 16.35 -17.78 -6.94
CA ILE A 12 15.24 -18.24 -7.80
C ILE A 12 13.92 -18.21 -7.04
N THR A 13 13.89 -18.73 -5.82
CA THR A 13 12.67 -18.72 -4.98
C THR A 13 12.20 -17.30 -4.68
N ARG A 14 13.13 -16.39 -4.36
CA ARG A 14 12.79 -14.98 -4.13
C ARG A 14 12.19 -14.31 -5.37
N ILE A 15 12.81 -14.50 -6.53
CA ILE A 15 12.32 -13.96 -7.80
C ILE A 15 10.93 -14.54 -8.13
N ALA A 16 10.77 -15.86 -8.01
CA ALA A 16 9.48 -16.51 -8.26
C ALA A 16 8.38 -15.99 -7.32
N THR A 17 8.67 -15.85 -6.03
CA THR A 17 7.70 -15.33 -5.07
C THR A 17 7.33 -13.88 -5.36
N LEU A 18 8.31 -13.01 -5.68
CA LEU A 18 8.04 -11.62 -6.04
C LEU A 18 7.22 -11.52 -7.34
N ALA A 19 7.51 -12.38 -8.33
CA ALA A 19 6.72 -12.44 -9.57
C ALA A 19 5.26 -12.86 -9.31
N MET A 20 5.04 -13.89 -8.48
CA MET A 20 3.70 -14.34 -8.09
C MET A 20 2.93 -13.25 -7.32
N LEU A 21 3.59 -12.59 -6.36
CA LEU A 21 2.99 -11.48 -5.63
C LEU A 21 2.67 -10.31 -6.55
N SER A 22 3.54 -9.98 -7.50
CA SER A 22 3.28 -8.92 -8.47
C SER A 22 2.08 -9.23 -9.37
N ALA A 23 1.97 -10.47 -9.84
CA ALA A 23 0.83 -10.92 -10.62
C ALA A 23 -0.47 -10.89 -9.79
N LEU A 24 -0.44 -11.36 -8.53
CA LEU A 24 -1.58 -11.27 -7.62
C LEU A 24 -1.95 -9.81 -7.34
N GLY A 25 -0.97 -8.94 -7.11
CA GLY A 25 -1.19 -7.51 -6.91
C GLY A 25 -1.85 -6.86 -8.13
N PHE A 26 -1.41 -7.20 -9.34
CA PHE A 26 -2.04 -6.77 -10.59
C PHE A 26 -3.50 -7.27 -10.69
N VAL A 27 -3.77 -8.55 -10.44
CA VAL A 27 -5.13 -9.10 -10.50
C VAL A 27 -6.05 -8.38 -9.51
N LEU A 28 -5.61 -8.14 -8.28
CA LEU A 28 -6.40 -7.37 -7.31
C LEU A 28 -6.59 -5.91 -7.73
N MET A 29 -5.58 -5.30 -8.34
CA MET A 29 -5.65 -3.93 -8.86
C MET A 29 -6.61 -3.82 -10.04
N ALA A 30 -6.62 -4.80 -10.94
CA ALA A 30 -7.42 -4.76 -12.16
C ALA A 30 -8.88 -5.18 -11.96
N PHE A 31 -9.13 -6.19 -11.12
CA PHE A 31 -10.43 -6.85 -11.02
C PHE A 31 -11.14 -6.67 -9.67
N ALA A 32 -10.41 -6.43 -8.57
CA ALA A 32 -10.99 -6.22 -7.24
C ALA A 32 -11.15 -4.72 -6.92
N GLN A 33 -11.87 -4.02 -7.77
CA GLN A 33 -12.14 -2.58 -7.65
C GLN A 33 -13.62 -2.35 -7.36
N PHE A 34 -13.91 -1.52 -6.36
CA PHE A 34 -15.27 -1.11 -6.01
C PHE A 34 -15.38 0.41 -6.10
N PRO A 35 -16.41 0.96 -6.79
CA PRO A 35 -16.61 2.40 -6.83
C PRO A 35 -16.94 2.93 -5.42
N TYR A 36 -16.36 4.09 -5.09
CA TYR A 36 -16.68 4.76 -3.84
C TYR A 36 -18.07 5.40 -3.93
N PRO A 37 -18.99 5.13 -3.00
CA PRO A 37 -20.40 5.54 -3.13
C PRO A 37 -20.62 7.05 -3.28
N PHE A 38 -19.79 7.86 -2.63
CA PHE A 38 -19.92 9.32 -2.66
C PHE A 38 -19.18 9.99 -3.83
N ALA A 39 -18.29 9.26 -4.51
CA ALA A 39 -17.54 9.73 -5.66
C ALA A 39 -17.19 8.52 -6.56
N PRO A 40 -18.12 8.12 -7.47
CA PRO A 40 -17.99 6.86 -8.22
C PRO A 40 -16.77 6.75 -9.14
N TRP A 41 -16.12 7.88 -9.45
CA TRP A 41 -14.85 7.90 -10.19
C TRP A 41 -13.65 7.44 -9.33
N LEU A 42 -13.79 7.44 -8.00
CA LEU A 42 -12.81 6.89 -7.08
C LEU A 42 -13.07 5.40 -6.87
N LYS A 43 -12.01 4.60 -6.98
CA LYS A 43 -12.10 3.16 -6.85
C LYS A 43 -11.34 2.68 -5.61
N ILE A 44 -12.04 1.93 -4.78
CA ILE A 44 -11.44 1.21 -3.64
C ILE A 44 -10.84 -0.06 -4.20
N GLU A 45 -9.56 -0.24 -4.04
CA GLU A 45 -8.82 -1.45 -4.40
C GLU A 45 -8.01 -1.95 -3.20
N ILE A 46 -7.77 -3.25 -3.15
CA ILE A 46 -7.06 -3.90 -2.04
C ILE A 46 -5.68 -4.42 -2.45
N SER A 47 -5.17 -4.00 -3.60
CA SER A 47 -3.88 -4.45 -4.12
C SER A 47 -2.69 -4.10 -3.20
N GLU A 48 -2.84 -3.05 -2.37
CA GLU A 48 -1.83 -2.66 -1.38
C GLU A 48 -1.54 -3.73 -0.35
N LEU A 49 -2.49 -4.64 -0.07
CA LEU A 49 -2.25 -5.78 0.81
C LEU A 49 -1.06 -6.63 0.34
N VAL A 50 -0.95 -6.83 -0.96
CA VAL A 50 0.14 -7.64 -1.54
C VAL A 50 1.47 -6.88 -1.48
N THR A 51 1.43 -5.56 -1.67
CA THR A 51 2.61 -4.69 -1.50
C THR A 51 3.13 -4.73 -0.06
N ILE A 52 2.22 -4.63 0.93
CA ILE A 52 2.55 -4.74 2.36
C ILE A 52 3.09 -6.14 2.69
N LEU A 53 2.48 -7.19 2.12
CA LEU A 53 2.96 -8.57 2.29
C LEU A 53 4.39 -8.75 1.72
N ALA A 54 4.66 -8.22 0.53
CA ALA A 54 5.99 -8.27 -0.07
C ALA A 54 7.03 -7.51 0.78
N TYR A 55 6.64 -6.38 1.38
CA TYR A 55 7.46 -5.67 2.35
C TYR A 55 7.75 -6.54 3.58
N ALA A 56 6.75 -7.20 4.14
CA ALA A 56 6.91 -8.07 5.29
C ALA A 56 7.87 -9.24 5.00
N LEU A 57 7.82 -9.81 3.79
CA LEU A 57 8.65 -10.95 3.39
C LEU A 57 10.09 -10.53 3.01
N TYR A 58 10.25 -9.47 2.25
CA TYR A 58 11.52 -9.12 1.60
C TYR A 58 12.01 -7.70 1.90
N GLY A 59 11.36 -7.01 2.84
CA GLY A 59 11.68 -5.64 3.22
C GLY A 59 11.30 -4.62 2.14
N PHE A 60 11.82 -3.40 2.29
CA PHE A 60 11.51 -2.27 1.41
C PHE A 60 11.74 -2.56 -0.10
N PRO A 61 12.87 -3.17 -0.52
CA PRO A 61 13.07 -3.49 -1.93
C PRO A 61 12.03 -4.45 -2.50
N GLY A 62 11.60 -5.46 -1.69
CA GLY A 62 10.57 -6.40 -2.12
C GLY A 62 9.22 -5.75 -2.33
N GLY A 63 8.79 -4.91 -1.39
CA GLY A 63 7.56 -4.13 -1.54
C GLY A 63 7.61 -3.20 -2.75
N LEU A 64 8.71 -2.49 -2.94
CA LEU A 64 8.87 -1.57 -4.07
C LEU A 64 8.86 -2.30 -5.42
N THR A 65 9.51 -3.47 -5.51
CA THR A 65 9.49 -4.32 -6.72
C THR A 65 8.06 -4.72 -7.08
N VAL A 66 7.27 -5.20 -6.11
CA VAL A 66 5.87 -5.58 -6.34
C VAL A 66 5.02 -4.37 -6.72
N ALA A 67 5.19 -3.23 -6.04
CA ALA A 67 4.48 -1.98 -6.36
C ALA A 67 4.74 -1.55 -7.81
N LEU A 68 6.00 -1.57 -8.24
CA LEU A 68 6.39 -1.19 -9.59
C LEU A 68 5.82 -2.17 -10.64
N ILE A 69 6.02 -3.48 -10.44
CA ILE A 69 5.61 -4.48 -11.44
C ILE A 69 4.09 -4.55 -11.56
N LYS A 70 3.32 -4.54 -10.45
CA LYS A 70 1.84 -4.55 -10.53
C LYS A 70 1.30 -3.34 -11.31
N THR A 71 1.89 -2.17 -11.08
CA THR A 71 1.50 -0.92 -11.77
C THR A 71 1.87 -0.97 -13.26
N LEU A 72 3.08 -1.44 -13.60
CA LEU A 72 3.49 -1.60 -15.00
C LEU A 72 2.63 -2.64 -15.74
N LEU A 73 2.27 -3.74 -15.09
CA LEU A 73 1.35 -4.73 -15.66
C LEU A 73 -0.04 -4.13 -15.91
N ASN A 74 -0.55 -3.33 -14.97
CA ASN A 74 -1.84 -2.66 -15.15
C ASN A 74 -1.81 -1.69 -16.33
N LEU A 75 -0.76 -0.88 -16.42
CA LEU A 75 -0.52 0.05 -17.53
C LEU A 75 -0.38 -0.69 -18.88
N ALA A 76 0.33 -1.82 -18.91
CA ALA A 76 0.53 -2.60 -20.12
C ALA A 76 -0.75 -3.27 -20.62
N VAL A 77 -1.63 -3.72 -19.71
CA VAL A 77 -2.87 -4.42 -20.07
C VAL A 77 -3.99 -3.44 -20.43
N HIS A 78 -4.15 -2.36 -19.66
CA HIS A 78 -5.26 -1.40 -19.87
C HIS A 78 -4.86 -0.20 -20.72
N GLY A 79 -3.57 -0.05 -21.04
CA GLY A 79 -3.02 1.12 -21.72
C GLY A 79 -2.95 2.36 -20.80
N PRO A 80 -2.36 3.45 -21.29
CA PRO A 80 -2.20 4.70 -20.54
C PRO A 80 -3.51 5.51 -20.49
N VAL A 81 -4.55 4.98 -19.88
CA VAL A 81 -5.83 5.70 -19.72
C VAL A 81 -5.57 6.98 -18.94
N GLY A 82 -5.99 8.12 -19.53
CA GLY A 82 -5.73 9.43 -18.94
C GLY A 82 -4.23 9.71 -18.71
N LEU A 83 -3.37 9.39 -19.70
CA LEU A 83 -1.91 9.48 -19.64
C LEU A 83 -1.30 8.70 -18.46
N GLY A 84 -2.00 7.68 -17.94
CA GLY A 84 -1.51 6.86 -16.84
C GLY A 84 -1.59 7.52 -15.46
N ILE A 85 -2.37 8.59 -15.29
CA ILE A 85 -2.49 9.30 -14.00
C ILE A 85 -2.98 8.37 -12.89
N GLY A 86 -3.93 7.47 -13.21
CA GLY A 86 -4.44 6.48 -12.25
C GLY A 86 -3.35 5.51 -11.76
N ASP A 87 -2.55 4.99 -12.71
CA ASP A 87 -1.45 4.07 -12.40
C ASP A 87 -0.34 4.77 -11.60
N LEU A 88 0.00 5.99 -11.99
CA LEU A 88 0.96 6.81 -11.25
C LEU A 88 0.49 7.05 -9.81
N THR A 89 -0.79 7.36 -9.62
CA THR A 89 -1.40 7.55 -8.30
C THR A 89 -1.34 6.27 -7.47
N ALA A 90 -1.63 5.11 -8.08
CA ALA A 90 -1.54 3.82 -7.41
C ALA A 90 -0.10 3.49 -6.99
N PHE A 91 0.88 3.77 -7.84
CA PHE A 91 2.29 3.62 -7.50
C PHE A 91 2.71 4.52 -6.33
N PHE A 92 2.32 5.80 -6.36
CA PHE A 92 2.56 6.72 -5.23
C PHE A 92 1.90 6.25 -3.94
N THR A 93 0.68 5.73 -4.02
CA THR A 93 -0.02 5.14 -2.87
C THR A 93 0.82 4.02 -2.25
N SER A 94 1.30 3.08 -3.07
CA SER A 94 2.18 1.99 -2.63
C SER A 94 3.46 2.53 -1.98
N CYS A 95 4.10 3.53 -2.58
CA CYS A 95 5.31 4.15 -2.02
C CYS A 95 5.05 4.79 -0.63
N MET A 96 3.90 5.44 -0.43
CA MET A 96 3.54 6.02 0.86
C MET A 96 3.28 4.96 1.93
N PHE A 97 2.62 3.84 1.57
CA PHE A 97 2.49 2.69 2.47
C PHE A 97 3.86 2.12 2.87
N LEU A 98 4.75 1.91 1.90
CA LEU A 98 6.10 1.39 2.14
C LEU A 98 6.92 2.34 3.02
N LEU A 99 6.82 3.64 2.80
CA LEU A 99 7.49 4.65 3.62
C LEU A 99 6.97 4.63 5.05
N GLY A 100 5.66 4.61 5.24
CA GLY A 100 5.03 4.51 6.55
C GLY A 100 5.42 3.22 7.28
N LEU A 101 5.46 2.09 6.59
CA LEU A 101 5.93 0.82 7.13
C LEU A 101 7.42 0.89 7.51
N PHE A 102 8.26 1.49 6.66
CA PHE A 102 9.68 1.67 6.95
C PHE A 102 9.89 2.51 8.21
N ILE A 103 9.21 3.65 8.32
CA ILE A 103 9.29 4.53 9.50
C ILE A 103 8.86 3.76 10.76
N THR A 104 7.70 3.13 10.73
CA THR A 104 7.13 2.48 11.92
C THR A 104 7.86 1.20 12.32
N SER A 105 8.39 0.44 11.35
CA SER A 105 9.08 -0.82 11.63
C SER A 105 10.56 -0.65 11.95
N HIS A 106 11.28 0.20 11.22
CA HIS A 106 12.73 0.36 11.36
C HIS A 106 13.12 1.51 12.30
N LEU A 107 12.54 2.70 12.10
CA LEU A 107 12.90 3.86 12.92
C LEU A 107 12.25 3.81 14.29
N LEU A 108 10.94 3.63 14.36
CA LEU A 108 10.19 3.63 15.62
C LEU A 108 10.14 2.25 16.30
N LYS A 109 10.39 1.17 15.53
CA LYS A 109 10.34 -0.23 16.01
C LYS A 109 9.02 -0.60 16.71
N TRP A 110 7.92 0.05 16.33
CA TRP A 110 6.62 -0.08 17.00
C TRP A 110 6.02 -1.46 16.86
N PHE A 111 6.24 -2.13 15.74
CA PHE A 111 5.72 -3.49 15.52
C PHE A 111 6.27 -4.52 16.52
N LYS A 112 7.42 -4.26 17.14
CA LYS A 112 8.04 -5.13 18.16
C LYS A 112 7.53 -4.88 19.58
N LYS A 113 6.83 -3.75 19.82
CA LYS A 113 6.44 -3.30 21.17
C LYS A 113 5.09 -3.81 21.66
N GLY A 114 4.32 -4.53 20.81
CA GLY A 114 3.03 -5.09 21.17
C GLY A 114 1.86 -4.53 20.35
N LEU A 115 0.63 -5.02 20.64
CA LEU A 115 -0.56 -4.71 19.84
C LEU A 115 -0.89 -3.21 19.82
N GLY A 116 -0.82 -2.53 20.96
CA GLY A 116 -1.13 -1.09 21.03
C GLY A 116 -0.22 -0.25 20.12
N PHE A 117 1.08 -0.54 20.11
CA PHE A 117 2.02 0.15 19.24
C PHE A 117 1.84 -0.21 17.75
N ARG A 118 1.37 -1.43 17.44
CA ARG A 118 1.01 -1.79 16.06
C ARG A 118 -0.20 -1.02 15.58
N VAL A 119 -1.23 -0.90 16.40
CA VAL A 119 -2.41 -0.08 16.08
C VAL A 119 -2.01 1.38 15.84
N LEU A 120 -1.13 1.93 16.70
CA LEU A 120 -0.61 3.28 16.50
C LEU A 120 0.22 3.40 15.22
N ALA A 121 0.99 2.37 14.86
CA ALA A 121 1.72 2.33 13.59
C ALA A 121 0.77 2.38 12.39
N TYR A 122 -0.29 1.57 12.39
CA TYR A 122 -1.29 1.59 11.32
C TYR A 122 -2.04 2.92 11.25
N ALA A 123 -2.36 3.52 12.40
CA ALA A 123 -2.95 4.86 12.44
C ALA A 123 -2.03 5.91 11.80
N LEU A 124 -0.74 5.89 12.13
CA LEU A 124 0.25 6.79 11.54
C LEU A 124 0.38 6.59 10.03
N ILE A 125 0.46 5.33 9.56
CA ILE A 125 0.51 4.99 8.14
C ILE A 125 -0.74 5.52 7.43
N THR A 126 -1.91 5.27 7.98
CA THR A 126 -3.20 5.70 7.43
C THR A 126 -3.27 7.22 7.31
N ILE A 127 -2.86 7.95 8.35
CA ILE A 127 -2.82 9.41 8.35
C ILE A 127 -1.83 9.93 7.31
N LEU A 128 -0.61 9.37 7.25
CA LEU A 128 0.41 9.76 6.29
C LEU A 128 -0.07 9.58 4.84
N VAL A 129 -0.63 8.41 4.52
CA VAL A 129 -1.20 8.12 3.21
C VAL A 129 -2.34 9.08 2.88
N THR A 130 -3.26 9.30 3.82
CA THR A 130 -4.43 10.18 3.64
C THR A 130 -3.99 11.61 3.33
N ILE A 131 -3.11 12.19 4.14
CA ILE A 131 -2.65 13.57 3.95
C ILE A 131 -1.95 13.70 2.60
N THR A 132 -0.97 12.81 2.33
CA THR A 132 -0.16 12.90 1.11
C THR A 132 -1.01 12.75 -0.14
N LEU A 133 -1.90 11.76 -0.20
CA LEU A 133 -2.74 11.53 -1.37
C LEU A 133 -3.81 12.62 -1.54
N THR A 134 -4.36 13.16 -0.46
CA THR A 134 -5.31 14.27 -0.54
C THR A 134 -4.63 15.53 -1.09
N LEU A 135 -3.41 15.83 -0.64
CA LEU A 135 -2.62 16.94 -1.18
C LEU A 135 -2.24 16.72 -2.65
N LEU A 136 -1.81 15.52 -3.03
CA LEU A 136 -1.53 15.20 -4.42
C LEU A 136 -2.77 15.34 -5.31
N ASN A 137 -3.94 14.92 -4.83
CA ASN A 137 -5.20 15.14 -5.53
C ASN A 137 -5.51 16.62 -5.69
N ALA A 138 -5.28 17.44 -4.67
CA ALA A 138 -5.50 18.87 -4.76
C ALA A 138 -4.58 19.55 -5.78
N ILE A 139 -3.30 19.19 -5.78
CA ILE A 139 -2.28 19.93 -6.52
C ILE A 139 -2.17 19.47 -7.98
N VAL A 140 -2.18 18.15 -8.21
CA VAL A 140 -1.83 17.58 -9.52
C VAL A 140 -2.89 16.62 -10.04
N ILE A 141 -3.29 15.60 -9.26
CA ILE A 141 -4.04 14.45 -9.81
C ILE A 141 -5.39 14.89 -10.36
N THR A 142 -6.21 15.59 -9.56
CA THR A 142 -7.56 16.01 -9.98
C THR A 142 -7.50 17.08 -11.07
N PRO A 143 -6.65 18.13 -10.98
CA PRO A 143 -6.43 19.06 -12.08
C PRO A 143 -6.03 18.38 -13.38
N SER A 144 -5.01 17.53 -13.34
CA SER A 144 -4.54 16.82 -14.53
C SER A 144 -5.58 15.86 -15.09
N TYR A 145 -6.34 15.17 -14.23
CA TYR A 145 -7.40 14.27 -14.68
C TYR A 145 -8.45 15.01 -15.53
N LEU A 146 -8.87 16.19 -15.12
CA LEU A 146 -9.84 16.98 -15.87
C LEU A 146 -9.28 17.53 -17.19
N THR A 147 -8.03 17.97 -17.20
CA THR A 147 -7.40 18.51 -18.42
C THR A 147 -7.03 17.43 -19.43
N VAL A 148 -6.64 16.25 -18.97
CA VAL A 148 -6.30 15.11 -19.85
C VAL A 148 -7.53 14.58 -20.61
N PHE A 149 -8.70 14.63 -20.00
CA PHE A 149 -9.96 14.27 -20.69
C PHE A 149 -10.64 15.45 -21.40
N GLY A 150 -9.99 16.61 -21.37
CA GLY A 150 -10.42 17.80 -22.10
C GLY A 150 -10.03 17.77 -23.59
N PRO A 151 -10.41 18.84 -24.34
CA PRO A 151 -10.13 18.93 -25.77
C PRO A 151 -8.65 18.99 -26.13
N ASN A 152 -7.79 19.44 -25.21
CA ASN A 152 -6.34 19.50 -25.37
C ASN A 152 -5.67 18.75 -24.21
N PRO A 153 -5.43 17.43 -24.34
CA PRO A 153 -4.87 16.59 -23.29
C PRO A 153 -3.47 17.06 -22.82
N HIS A 154 -3.36 17.46 -21.57
CA HIS A 154 -2.08 17.82 -20.95
C HIS A 154 -2.13 17.64 -19.43
N PHE A 155 -0.96 17.55 -18.79
CA PHE A 155 -0.88 17.59 -17.33
C PHE A 155 -1.06 19.02 -16.85
N SER A 156 -1.86 19.21 -15.82
CA SER A 156 -2.16 20.49 -15.23
C SER A 156 -1.98 20.45 -13.72
N THR A 157 -1.86 21.62 -13.11
CA THR A 157 -1.76 21.79 -11.66
C THR A 157 -2.78 22.82 -11.18
N CYS A 158 -3.06 22.82 -9.87
CA CYS A 158 -3.95 23.82 -9.28
C CYS A 158 -3.45 25.26 -9.39
N PHE A 159 -2.18 25.47 -9.80
CA PHE A 159 -1.58 26.81 -9.96
C PHE A 159 -1.87 27.43 -11.32
N GLU A 160 -2.41 26.69 -12.26
CA GLU A 160 -2.79 27.22 -13.56
C GLU A 160 -4.09 28.05 -13.47
N PRO A 161 -4.19 29.16 -14.22
CA PRO A 161 -5.38 30.04 -14.18
C PRO A 161 -6.67 29.29 -14.50
N GLY A 162 -7.71 29.49 -13.67
CA GLY A 162 -9.03 28.90 -13.85
C GLY A 162 -9.17 27.40 -13.49
N VAL A 163 -8.07 26.68 -13.22
CA VAL A 163 -8.13 25.25 -12.93
C VAL A 163 -8.89 24.95 -11.65
N ILE A 164 -8.61 25.68 -10.55
CA ILE A 164 -9.32 25.46 -9.28
C ILE A 164 -10.83 25.67 -9.41
N GLN A 165 -11.24 26.62 -10.23
CA GLN A 165 -12.64 26.91 -10.53
C GLN A 165 -13.30 25.74 -11.28
N ASN A 166 -12.63 25.26 -12.34
CA ASN A 166 -13.10 24.14 -13.13
C ASN A 166 -13.19 22.84 -12.32
N VAL A 167 -12.19 22.56 -11.49
CA VAL A 167 -12.19 21.39 -10.58
C VAL A 167 -13.32 21.49 -9.57
N ALA A 168 -13.50 22.64 -8.93
CA ALA A 168 -14.57 22.84 -7.96
C ALA A 168 -15.96 22.70 -8.61
N ALA A 169 -16.16 23.29 -9.78
CA ALA A 169 -17.40 23.15 -10.56
C ALA A 169 -17.70 21.68 -10.91
N TYR A 170 -16.67 20.93 -11.33
CA TYR A 170 -16.80 19.51 -11.63
C TYR A 170 -17.17 18.68 -10.39
N LEU A 171 -16.46 18.88 -9.28
CA LEU A 171 -16.64 18.09 -8.06
C LEU A 171 -17.96 18.38 -7.34
N THR A 172 -18.42 19.62 -7.38
CA THR A 172 -19.69 20.05 -6.73
C THR A 172 -20.90 19.95 -7.64
N GLY A 173 -20.69 19.82 -8.96
CA GLY A 173 -21.76 19.91 -9.96
C GLY A 173 -22.31 21.31 -10.15
N ASN A 174 -21.74 22.33 -9.50
CA ASN A 174 -22.18 23.73 -9.58
C ASN A 174 -21.19 24.54 -10.44
N LYS A 175 -21.63 24.98 -11.61
CA LYS A 175 -20.79 25.73 -12.56
C LYS A 175 -20.54 27.18 -12.14
N ASP A 176 -21.43 27.73 -11.32
CA ASP A 176 -21.38 29.12 -10.87
C ASP A 176 -20.71 29.30 -9.51
N ILE A 177 -20.06 28.23 -9.02
CA ILE A 177 -19.37 28.27 -7.74
C ILE A 177 -18.13 29.18 -7.82
N GLU A 178 -18.07 30.18 -6.97
CA GLU A 178 -16.85 30.99 -6.80
C GLU A 178 -15.97 30.37 -5.72
N VAL A 179 -14.73 30.02 -6.08
CA VAL A 179 -13.78 29.42 -5.15
C VAL A 179 -12.50 30.23 -5.04
N ASN A 180 -12.04 30.37 -3.82
CA ASN A 180 -10.67 30.76 -3.51
C ASN A 180 -9.84 29.51 -3.15
N GLY A 181 -8.52 29.68 -2.94
CA GLY A 181 -7.66 28.55 -2.64
C GLY A 181 -8.06 27.76 -1.39
N TRP A 182 -8.62 28.40 -0.36
CA TRP A 182 -9.05 27.74 0.86
C TRP A 182 -10.36 26.94 0.67
N SER A 183 -11.33 27.52 -0.01
CA SER A 183 -12.58 26.80 -0.33
C SER A 183 -12.32 25.63 -1.27
N TYR A 184 -11.42 25.76 -2.23
CA TYR A 184 -10.96 24.68 -3.09
C TYR A 184 -10.36 23.51 -2.28
N ILE A 185 -9.42 23.80 -1.36
CA ILE A 185 -8.83 22.77 -0.48
C ILE A 185 -9.93 22.11 0.36
N GLY A 186 -10.89 22.88 0.88
CA GLY A 186 -12.04 22.35 1.63
C GLY A 186 -12.86 21.35 0.80
N ILE A 187 -13.16 21.66 -0.45
CA ILE A 187 -13.90 20.76 -1.37
C ILE A 187 -13.08 19.48 -1.61
N ILE A 188 -11.80 19.59 -1.94
CA ILE A 188 -10.94 18.44 -2.15
C ILE A 188 -10.86 17.57 -0.88
N CYS A 189 -10.62 18.18 0.28
CA CYS A 189 -10.52 17.44 1.54
C CYS A 189 -11.81 16.71 1.89
N SER A 190 -12.98 17.31 1.64
CA SER A 190 -14.28 16.69 1.96
C SER A 190 -14.54 15.40 1.17
N ILE A 191 -13.98 15.26 -0.02
CA ILE A 191 -14.17 14.09 -0.90
C ILE A 191 -13.03 13.10 -0.73
N TYR A 192 -11.79 13.56 -0.84
CA TYR A 192 -10.62 12.67 -0.92
C TYR A 192 -10.08 12.23 0.44
N ALA A 193 -10.20 13.04 1.49
CA ALA A 193 -9.70 12.63 2.80
C ALA A 193 -10.49 11.45 3.40
N PRO A 194 -11.82 11.43 3.43
CA PRO A 194 -12.56 10.26 3.91
C PRO A 194 -12.34 9.02 3.03
N PHE A 195 -12.22 9.18 1.71
CA PHE A 195 -11.90 8.09 0.80
C PHE A 195 -10.53 7.48 1.10
N ASN A 196 -9.48 8.29 1.19
CA ASN A 196 -8.12 7.82 1.45
C ASN A 196 -8.00 7.23 2.87
N LEU A 197 -8.67 7.83 3.86
CA LEU A 197 -8.72 7.31 5.23
C LEU A 197 -9.35 5.91 5.27
N MET A 198 -10.48 5.73 4.59
CA MET A 198 -11.17 4.45 4.52
C MET A 198 -10.34 3.41 3.76
N LYS A 199 -9.78 3.75 2.58
CA LYS A 199 -8.95 2.85 1.77
C LYS A 199 -7.71 2.41 2.55
N ALA A 200 -6.96 3.35 3.12
CA ALA A 200 -5.74 3.05 3.85
C ALA A 200 -6.02 2.29 5.16
N GLY A 201 -7.04 2.69 5.89
CA GLY A 201 -7.45 2.01 7.12
C GLY A 201 -7.91 0.58 6.87
N ALA A 202 -8.71 0.36 5.83
CA ALA A 202 -9.14 -0.99 5.43
C ALA A 202 -7.95 -1.88 5.05
N CYS A 203 -6.98 -1.37 4.28
CA CYS A 203 -5.77 -2.11 3.95
C CYS A 203 -4.96 -2.49 5.20
N CYS A 204 -4.75 -1.56 6.13
CA CYS A 204 -4.05 -1.84 7.39
C CYS A 204 -4.79 -2.86 8.26
N LEU A 205 -6.12 -2.72 8.37
CA LEU A 205 -6.96 -3.66 9.13
C LEU A 205 -6.93 -5.06 8.53
N LEU A 206 -7.13 -5.18 7.23
CA LEU A 206 -7.09 -6.46 6.53
C LEU A 206 -5.70 -7.10 6.61
N TYR A 207 -4.64 -6.32 6.55
CA TYR A 207 -3.29 -6.83 6.75
C TYR A 207 -3.11 -7.42 8.16
N GLU A 208 -3.51 -6.71 9.22
CA GLU A 208 -3.41 -7.21 10.58
C GLU A 208 -4.25 -8.49 10.80
N LEU A 209 -5.49 -8.51 10.27
CA LEU A 209 -6.41 -9.64 10.48
C LEU A 209 -6.03 -10.88 9.68
N LEU A 210 -5.69 -10.72 8.41
CA LEU A 210 -5.47 -11.83 7.50
C LEU A 210 -4.01 -12.27 7.49
N PHE A 211 -3.11 -11.35 7.18
CA PHE A 211 -1.73 -11.72 6.90
C PHE A 211 -0.88 -11.87 8.16
N ASN A 212 -1.09 -11.05 9.18
CA ASN A 212 -0.32 -11.19 10.41
C ASN A 212 -0.59 -12.54 11.09
N ARG A 213 -1.86 -12.98 11.12
CA ARG A 213 -2.23 -14.30 11.67
C ARG A 213 -1.84 -15.44 10.75
N LEU A 214 -2.07 -15.32 9.44
CA LEU A 214 -1.71 -16.35 8.46
C LEU A 214 -0.19 -16.52 8.39
N ILE A 215 0.57 -15.45 8.30
CA ILE A 215 2.03 -15.49 8.30
C ILE A 215 2.55 -16.18 9.57
N PHE A 216 1.99 -15.85 10.74
CA PHE A 216 2.36 -16.49 11.99
C PHE A 216 2.12 -18.01 11.97
N ILE A 217 0.97 -18.46 11.44
CA ILE A 217 0.66 -19.88 11.30
C ILE A 217 1.60 -20.58 10.33
N PHE A 218 1.88 -19.97 9.17
CA PHE A 218 2.79 -20.52 8.17
C PHE A 218 4.23 -20.59 8.67
N MET A 219 4.70 -19.55 9.37
CA MET A 219 6.04 -19.56 9.96
C MET A 219 6.21 -20.65 11.02
N ARG A 220 5.18 -20.92 11.83
CA ARG A 220 5.21 -21.95 12.84
C ARG A 220 5.24 -23.36 12.25
N ARG A 221 4.65 -23.58 11.07
CA ARG A 221 4.53 -24.91 10.42
C ARG A 221 5.63 -25.24 9.41
N SER A 222 6.39 -24.26 8.94
CA SER A 222 7.37 -24.48 7.87
C SER A 222 8.72 -23.83 8.16
N PRO A 223 9.77 -24.64 8.42
CA PRO A 223 11.14 -24.14 8.61
C PRO A 223 11.67 -23.41 7.37
N PHE A 224 11.09 -23.65 6.19
CA PHE A 224 11.39 -22.96 4.95
C PHE A 224 11.04 -21.47 5.05
N PHE A 225 9.86 -21.12 5.55
CA PHE A 225 9.45 -19.73 5.71
C PHE A 225 10.19 -19.00 6.83
N GLN A 226 10.54 -19.69 7.93
CA GLN A 226 11.33 -19.11 9.02
C GLN A 226 12.67 -18.55 8.54
N LYS A 227 13.31 -19.23 7.59
CA LYS A 227 14.61 -18.84 7.06
C LYS A 227 14.56 -17.63 6.12
N TRP A 228 13.43 -17.37 5.48
CA TRP A 228 13.25 -16.34 4.46
C TRP A 228 12.66 -15.04 4.99
N PHE A 229 12.10 -15.07 6.20
CA PHE A 229 11.47 -13.91 6.81
C PHE A 229 12.52 -12.89 7.25
N VAL A 230 12.96 -12.05 6.31
CA VAL A 230 13.93 -10.95 6.55
C VAL A 230 13.24 -9.78 7.27
N GLY A 231 11.93 -9.81 7.40
CA GLY A 231 11.15 -8.80 8.08
C GLY A 231 11.32 -8.88 9.60
N ASN A 232 12.22 -8.07 10.13
CA ASN A 232 12.41 -7.79 11.57
C ASN A 232 11.11 -7.42 12.35
N ILE A 233 9.96 -7.53 11.70
CA ILE A 233 8.67 -7.11 12.26
C ILE A 233 8.12 -8.17 13.23
N PHE A 234 8.43 -9.47 13.03
CA PHE A 234 7.80 -10.59 13.75
C PHE A 234 8.77 -11.56 14.42
N THR A 235 10.08 -11.50 14.13
CA THR A 235 11.05 -12.50 14.55
C THR A 235 11.16 -12.67 16.06
N LYS A 236 11.07 -11.59 16.84
CA LYS A 236 11.28 -11.69 18.29
C LYS A 236 10.18 -12.51 18.99
N LYS A 237 8.94 -12.41 18.54
CA LYS A 237 7.81 -13.15 19.14
C LYS A 237 7.84 -14.64 18.79
N VAL A 238 8.30 -14.98 17.59
CA VAL A 238 8.45 -16.37 17.14
C VAL A 238 9.63 -17.05 17.84
N GLU A 239 10.72 -16.32 18.07
CA GLU A 239 11.89 -16.83 18.81
C GLU A 239 11.57 -17.03 20.31
N GLU A 240 10.82 -16.11 20.93
CA GLU A 240 10.39 -16.23 22.33
C GLU A 240 9.40 -17.41 22.53
N GLU A 241 8.45 -17.60 21.60
CA GLU A 241 7.47 -18.70 21.68
C GLU A 241 8.12 -20.05 21.32
N ALA A 242 9.08 -20.10 20.39
CA ALA A 242 9.83 -21.30 20.08
C ALA A 242 10.73 -21.74 21.24
N SER A 243 11.42 -20.80 21.89
CA SER A 243 12.25 -21.09 23.07
C SER A 243 11.44 -21.53 24.29
N THR A 244 10.22 -21.03 24.43
CA THR A 244 9.31 -21.43 25.51
C THR A 244 8.77 -22.86 25.29
N GLN A 245 8.55 -23.27 24.03
CA GLN A 245 8.13 -24.64 23.70
C GLN A 245 9.25 -25.66 23.82
N GLU A 246 10.48 -25.35 23.36
CA GLU A 246 11.63 -26.22 23.56
C GLU A 246 11.92 -26.48 25.05
N ASN A 247 11.77 -25.45 25.88
CA ASN A 247 11.92 -25.62 27.32
C ASN A 247 10.82 -26.50 27.93
N SER A 248 9.55 -26.32 27.51
CA SER A 248 8.44 -27.14 28.01
C SER A 248 8.50 -28.60 27.54
N GLU A 249 8.98 -28.87 26.32
CA GLU A 249 9.21 -30.23 25.82
C GLU A 249 10.41 -30.91 26.49
N SER A 250 11.46 -30.16 26.80
CA SER A 250 12.62 -30.68 27.52
C SER A 250 12.33 -31.00 29.00
N GLU A 251 11.42 -30.27 29.63
CA GLU A 251 10.94 -30.55 30.98
C GLU A 251 9.98 -31.76 31.00
N ALA A 252 9.14 -31.91 29.97
CA ALA A 252 8.25 -33.07 29.85
C ALA A 252 8.97 -34.40 29.56
N GLN A 253 10.17 -34.36 28.98
CA GLN A 253 11.03 -35.54 28.76
C GLN A 253 11.89 -35.91 29.97
N LYS A 254 11.98 -35.07 30.99
CA LYS A 254 12.74 -35.32 32.23
C LYS A 254 11.91 -35.84 33.38
N ASN A 255 10.60 -35.88 33.26
CA ASN A 255 9.65 -36.46 34.19
C ASN A 255 9.05 -37.74 33.59
#